data_8dfb528ef88c26cbf0b0d87dbc834556
#
_entry.id   8dfb528ef88c26cbf0b0d87dbc834556
#
_cell.length_a   1.000
_cell.length_b   1.000
_cell.length_c   1.000
_cell.angle_alpha   90.00
_cell.angle_beta   90.00
_cell.angle_gamma   90.00
#
_symmetry.space_group_name_H-M   'P 1'
#
loop_
_entity.id
_entity.type
_entity.pdbx_description
1 polymer ?
#
loop_
_entity_poly.entity_id
_entity_poly.type
_entity_poly.pdbx_seq_one_letter_code
_entity_poly.pdbx_strand_id
1 'polypeptide(L)'
;MNALNNNTEYAYALGQTSLQETAKTVGSVPFVVVPEGSSVHQFHEVLERPLHLKQNVKLNTAKDFIAYVERFADLNTIVFVNVLAGQVKAVLDYHEVENKHENGTDAVPRHCHHVANFTVEKTPEFQKIENNSGKKFSQTEFALFIEDVMPYINQPDAAVLHEIVQTLNAKTNVDFKSGVRTDNGQVQLQYNETIEARAGVSGNLTIPEKIVFGIQVHRGGEHYALPARFRYRIKDGVITFWYDLDQLEKAIEKSMEDTVEYIRNGKTILKDDQEVLLPSVPPYVTILEGSL
;
A
#
# COMPACT_ATOMS: atom_id res chain seq x y z
N MET A 1 -49.84 -13.95 -52.34
CA MET A 1 -49.45 -13.71 -50.95
C MET A 1 -48.88 -14.95 -50.24
N ASN A 2 -48.80 -16.12 -50.88
CA ASN A 2 -48.35 -17.35 -50.21
C ASN A 2 -46.86 -17.72 -50.33
N ALA A 3 -46.11 -17.08 -51.22
CA ALA A 3 -44.70 -17.47 -51.43
C ALA A 3 -43.73 -16.87 -50.39
N LEU A 4 -44.06 -15.75 -49.77
CA LEU A 4 -43.23 -15.09 -48.74
C LEU A 4 -43.34 -15.79 -47.38
N ASN A 5 -44.50 -16.35 -47.03
CA ASN A 5 -44.70 -17.11 -45.79
C ASN A 5 -43.96 -18.42 -45.81
N ASN A 6 -43.95 -19.15 -46.95
CA ASN A 6 -43.22 -20.42 -47.06
C ASN A 6 -41.70 -20.24 -46.89
N ASN A 7 -41.16 -19.15 -47.40
CA ASN A 7 -39.70 -18.90 -47.28
C ASN A 7 -39.28 -18.56 -45.83
N THR A 8 -40.14 -17.86 -45.07
CA THR A 8 -39.86 -17.52 -43.69
C THR A 8 -40.00 -18.73 -42.76
N GLU A 9 -41.06 -19.56 -42.99
CA GLU A 9 -41.22 -20.83 -42.25
C GLU A 9 -40.12 -21.84 -42.58
N TYR A 10 -39.72 -21.92 -43.87
CA TYR A 10 -38.62 -22.77 -44.29
C TYR A 10 -37.27 -22.32 -43.70
N ALA A 11 -37.00 -21.02 -43.68
CA ALA A 11 -35.80 -20.46 -43.07
C ALA A 11 -35.78 -20.65 -41.52
N TYR A 12 -36.94 -20.54 -40.89
CA TYR A 12 -37.07 -20.81 -39.44
C TYR A 12 -36.86 -22.27 -39.12
N ALA A 13 -37.47 -23.19 -39.89
CA ALA A 13 -37.29 -24.64 -39.78
C ALA A 13 -35.83 -25.07 -40.04
N LEU A 14 -35.18 -24.47 -41.06
CA LEU A 14 -33.77 -24.69 -41.35
C LEU A 14 -32.88 -24.22 -40.21
N GLY A 15 -33.20 -23.07 -39.63
CA GLY A 15 -32.51 -22.49 -38.46
C GLY A 15 -32.63 -23.41 -37.23
N GLN A 16 -33.84 -23.91 -36.95
CA GLN A 16 -34.07 -24.82 -35.84
C GLN A 16 -33.35 -26.18 -36.05
N THR A 17 -33.49 -26.75 -37.24
CA THR A 17 -32.81 -28.03 -37.56
C THR A 17 -31.29 -27.89 -37.55
N SER A 18 -30.77 -26.78 -38.08
CA SER A 18 -29.35 -26.43 -38.02
C SER A 18 -28.83 -26.30 -36.58
N LEU A 19 -29.58 -25.64 -35.69
CA LEU A 19 -29.20 -25.49 -34.30
C LEU A 19 -29.25 -26.84 -33.54
N GLN A 20 -30.21 -27.71 -33.85
CA GLN A 20 -30.32 -29.03 -33.22
C GLN A 20 -29.28 -30.02 -33.73
N GLU A 21 -28.96 -29.99 -35.04
CA GLU A 21 -28.01 -30.91 -35.64
C GLU A 21 -26.54 -30.46 -35.56
N THR A 22 -26.29 -29.17 -35.43
CA THR A 22 -24.93 -28.58 -35.37
C THR A 22 -24.41 -28.32 -33.97
N ALA A 23 -25.25 -28.38 -32.94
CA ALA A 23 -24.79 -28.31 -31.56
C ALA A 23 -24.03 -29.60 -31.23
N LYS A 24 -22.72 -29.56 -31.34
CA LYS A 24 -21.81 -30.68 -31.02
C LYS A 24 -20.98 -30.29 -29.81
N THR A 25 -20.55 -31.30 -29.09
CA THR A 25 -19.58 -31.13 -28.03
C THR A 25 -18.30 -31.86 -28.38
N VAL A 26 -17.17 -31.19 -28.27
CA VAL A 26 -15.84 -31.84 -28.28
C VAL A 26 -15.33 -31.80 -26.85
N GLY A 27 -15.32 -32.92 -26.19
CA GLY A 27 -15.21 -32.97 -24.73
C GLY A 27 -16.45 -32.36 -24.08
N SER A 28 -16.26 -31.42 -23.19
CA SER A 28 -17.34 -30.66 -22.50
C SER A 28 -17.63 -29.30 -23.15
N VAL A 29 -17.01 -28.95 -24.26
CA VAL A 29 -17.16 -27.62 -24.88
C VAL A 29 -18.25 -27.69 -25.98
N PRO A 30 -19.38 -26.96 -25.78
CA PRO A 30 -20.40 -26.83 -26.83
C PRO A 30 -19.89 -25.92 -27.95
N PHE A 31 -20.12 -26.30 -29.20
CA PHE A 31 -19.85 -25.41 -30.33
C PHE A 31 -20.96 -25.50 -31.36
N VAL A 32 -21.14 -24.44 -32.10
CA VAL A 32 -22.11 -24.35 -33.20
C VAL A 32 -21.35 -24.06 -34.49
N VAL A 33 -21.59 -24.87 -35.52
CA VAL A 33 -21.10 -24.58 -36.86
C VAL A 33 -22.12 -23.72 -37.55
N VAL A 34 -21.74 -22.49 -37.92
CA VAL A 34 -22.58 -21.59 -38.70
C VAL A 34 -22.12 -21.61 -40.16
N PRO A 35 -23.05 -21.52 -41.16
CA PRO A 35 -22.68 -21.44 -42.56
C PRO A 35 -21.81 -20.20 -42.85
N GLU A 36 -21.02 -20.27 -43.92
CA GLU A 36 -20.22 -19.13 -44.37
C GLU A 36 -21.11 -17.91 -44.62
N GLY A 37 -20.72 -16.74 -44.14
CA GLY A 37 -21.51 -15.50 -44.22
C GLY A 37 -22.59 -15.33 -43.14
N SER A 38 -22.75 -16.31 -42.22
CA SER A 38 -23.65 -16.18 -41.07
C SER A 38 -22.91 -15.61 -39.86
N SER A 39 -23.64 -14.87 -39.02
CA SER A 39 -23.11 -14.36 -37.75
C SER A 39 -23.93 -14.87 -36.57
N VAL A 40 -23.26 -15.17 -35.47
CA VAL A 40 -23.93 -15.51 -34.20
C VAL A 40 -24.23 -14.22 -33.45
N HIS A 41 -25.51 -13.89 -33.28
CA HIS A 41 -25.94 -12.76 -32.48
C HIS A 41 -26.28 -13.26 -31.06
N GLN A 42 -25.65 -12.68 -30.06
CA GLN A 42 -25.95 -12.93 -28.66
C GLN A 42 -26.83 -11.79 -28.13
N PHE A 43 -28.06 -12.10 -27.73
CA PHE A 43 -29.01 -11.12 -27.21
C PHE A 43 -28.91 -11.00 -25.70
N HIS A 44 -27.75 -10.69 -25.18
CA HIS A 44 -27.55 -10.49 -23.72
C HIS A 44 -28.40 -9.32 -23.17
N GLU A 45 -28.67 -8.31 -24.02
CA GLU A 45 -29.40 -7.09 -23.64
C GLU A 45 -30.91 -7.32 -23.41
N VAL A 46 -31.47 -8.42 -23.95
CA VAL A 46 -32.90 -8.75 -23.76
C VAL A 46 -33.14 -9.66 -22.56
N LEU A 47 -32.10 -10.06 -21.83
CA LEU A 47 -32.27 -10.83 -20.62
C LEU A 47 -32.74 -9.92 -19.48
N GLU A 48 -33.75 -10.33 -18.74
CA GLU A 48 -34.22 -9.60 -17.53
C GLU A 48 -33.12 -9.46 -16.47
N ARG A 49 -32.17 -10.40 -16.45
CA ARG A 49 -31.01 -10.38 -15.56
C ARG A 49 -29.75 -10.84 -16.31
N PRO A 50 -28.59 -10.28 -16.01
CA PRO A 50 -27.34 -10.81 -16.55
C PRO A 50 -27.13 -12.27 -16.13
N LEU A 51 -26.54 -13.08 -16.99
CA LEU A 51 -26.26 -14.51 -16.72
C LEU A 51 -25.33 -14.70 -15.53
N HIS A 52 -24.39 -13.80 -15.35
CA HIS A 52 -23.50 -13.77 -14.18
C HIS A 52 -23.09 -12.31 -13.89
N LEU A 53 -22.70 -12.07 -12.65
CA LEU A 53 -22.23 -10.75 -12.23
C LEU A 53 -20.80 -10.55 -12.74
N LYS A 54 -20.60 -9.57 -13.64
CA LYS A 54 -19.30 -9.18 -14.16
C LYS A 54 -18.97 -7.78 -13.67
N GLN A 55 -18.17 -7.69 -12.62
CA GLN A 55 -17.86 -6.43 -11.98
C GLN A 55 -16.45 -6.44 -11.36
N ASN A 56 -15.73 -5.36 -11.59
CA ASN A 56 -14.42 -5.13 -10.98
C ASN A 56 -14.50 -3.82 -10.20
N VAL A 57 -14.57 -3.91 -8.88
CA VAL A 57 -14.74 -2.77 -7.98
C VAL A 57 -13.40 -2.42 -7.34
N LYS A 58 -13.06 -1.14 -7.34
CA LYS A 58 -11.92 -0.59 -6.60
C LYS A 58 -12.44 0.11 -5.35
N LEU A 59 -11.91 -0.27 -4.21
CA LEU A 59 -12.29 0.24 -2.90
C LEU A 59 -11.09 0.95 -2.26
N ASN A 60 -11.36 2.00 -1.50
CA ASN A 60 -10.31 2.89 -1.00
C ASN A 60 -9.96 2.63 0.47
N THR A 61 -10.78 1.87 1.19
CA THR A 61 -10.55 1.55 2.60
C THR A 61 -10.74 0.07 2.88
N ALA A 62 -10.04 -0.46 3.88
CA ALA A 62 -10.24 -1.83 4.35
C ALA A 62 -11.66 -2.05 4.84
N LYS A 63 -12.28 -1.05 5.48
CA LYS A 63 -13.67 -1.10 5.95
C LYS A 63 -14.65 -1.32 4.80
N ASP A 64 -14.51 -0.55 3.71
CA ASP A 64 -15.40 -0.68 2.55
C ASP A 64 -15.17 -2.00 1.82
N PHE A 65 -13.91 -2.46 1.78
CA PHE A 65 -13.56 -3.77 1.25
C PHE A 65 -14.25 -4.90 2.04
N ILE A 66 -14.17 -4.87 3.36
CA ILE A 66 -14.83 -5.84 4.24
C ILE A 66 -16.35 -5.82 4.01
N ALA A 67 -16.98 -4.65 4.02
CA ALA A 67 -18.42 -4.49 3.81
C ALA A 67 -18.86 -5.01 2.43
N TYR A 68 -18.05 -4.80 1.40
CA TYR A 68 -18.33 -5.31 0.06
C TYR A 68 -18.22 -6.83 -0.01
N VAL A 69 -17.15 -7.39 0.57
CA VAL A 69 -16.95 -8.85 0.64
C VAL A 69 -18.08 -9.49 1.46
N GLU A 70 -18.41 -8.94 2.64
CA GLU A 70 -19.52 -9.45 3.48
C GLU A 70 -20.84 -9.52 2.71
N ARG A 71 -21.10 -8.53 1.84
CA ARG A 71 -22.34 -8.48 1.05
C ARG A 71 -22.45 -9.54 -0.03
N PHE A 72 -21.34 -9.93 -0.66
CA PHE A 72 -21.33 -10.73 -1.90
C PHE A 72 -20.58 -12.06 -1.77
N ALA A 73 -19.89 -12.31 -0.67
CA ALA A 73 -19.11 -13.52 -0.49
C ALA A 73 -20.00 -14.77 -0.38
N ASP A 74 -19.53 -15.85 -0.97
CA ASP A 74 -20.01 -17.20 -0.78
C ASP A 74 -18.87 -18.11 -0.25
N LEU A 75 -19.16 -19.41 -0.07
CA LEU A 75 -18.21 -20.40 0.45
C LEU A 75 -16.96 -20.60 -0.44
N ASN A 76 -17.04 -20.18 -1.70
CA ASN A 76 -15.95 -20.31 -2.68
C ASN A 76 -15.16 -19.00 -2.85
N THR A 77 -15.55 -17.95 -2.14
CA THR A 77 -14.84 -16.68 -2.18
C THR A 77 -13.42 -16.81 -1.63
N ILE A 78 -12.45 -16.33 -2.40
CA ILE A 78 -11.05 -16.28 -1.98
C ILE A 78 -10.55 -14.83 -2.02
N VAL A 79 -9.83 -14.46 -0.97
CA VAL A 79 -9.11 -13.19 -0.87
C VAL A 79 -7.62 -13.46 -1.02
N PHE A 80 -7.00 -12.84 -2.02
CA PHE A 80 -5.56 -12.85 -2.23
C PHE A 80 -4.94 -11.57 -1.66
N VAL A 81 -3.86 -11.72 -0.91
CA VAL A 81 -3.14 -10.62 -0.27
C VAL A 81 -1.70 -10.61 -0.78
N ASN A 82 -1.29 -9.51 -1.37
CA ASN A 82 0.11 -9.26 -1.71
C ASN A 82 0.65 -8.18 -0.75
N VAL A 83 1.33 -8.63 0.31
CA VAL A 83 1.86 -7.77 1.37
C VAL A 83 2.86 -6.76 0.79
N LEU A 84 3.76 -7.21 -0.09
CA LEU A 84 4.81 -6.36 -0.67
C LEU A 84 4.24 -5.28 -1.61
N ALA A 85 3.19 -5.61 -2.35
CA ALA A 85 2.53 -4.66 -3.25
C ALA A 85 1.47 -3.80 -2.55
N GLY A 86 1.12 -4.10 -1.29
CA GLY A 86 0.04 -3.44 -0.56
C GLY A 86 -1.34 -3.66 -1.21
N GLN A 87 -1.57 -4.83 -1.80
CA GLN A 87 -2.78 -5.13 -2.55
C GLN A 87 -3.58 -6.27 -1.93
N VAL A 88 -4.89 -6.09 -1.89
CA VAL A 88 -5.85 -7.12 -1.47
C VAL A 88 -6.90 -7.26 -2.56
N LYS A 89 -7.11 -8.49 -3.02
CA LYS A 89 -8.04 -8.82 -4.10
C LYS A 89 -8.97 -9.93 -3.68
N ALA A 90 -10.27 -9.68 -3.62
CA ALA A 90 -11.29 -10.70 -3.43
C ALA A 90 -11.84 -11.14 -4.79
N VAL A 91 -11.89 -12.44 -5.03
CA VAL A 91 -12.61 -13.05 -6.15
C VAL A 91 -13.84 -13.73 -5.56
N LEU A 92 -15.00 -13.11 -5.76
CA LEU A 92 -16.26 -13.47 -5.10
C LEU A 92 -16.95 -14.67 -5.77
N ASP A 93 -16.67 -14.89 -7.05
CA ASP A 93 -17.12 -16.03 -7.85
C ASP A 93 -15.94 -16.95 -8.23
N TYR A 94 -15.09 -17.29 -7.25
CA TYR A 94 -13.97 -18.21 -7.47
C TYR A 94 -14.45 -19.65 -7.70
N HIS A 95 -13.58 -20.50 -8.22
CA HIS A 95 -13.89 -21.89 -8.59
C HIS A 95 -14.48 -22.68 -7.41
N GLU A 96 -15.43 -23.53 -7.69
CA GLU A 96 -16.04 -24.42 -6.70
C GLU A 96 -15.22 -25.70 -6.53
N VAL A 97 -15.30 -26.28 -5.34
CA VAL A 97 -14.71 -27.57 -5.03
C VAL A 97 -15.85 -28.48 -4.60
N GLU A 98 -16.31 -29.36 -5.52
CA GLU A 98 -17.53 -30.14 -5.28
C GLU A 98 -17.32 -31.32 -4.35
N ASN A 99 -16.33 -32.12 -4.51
CA ASN A 99 -16.19 -33.31 -3.68
C ASN A 99 -14.75 -33.51 -3.21
N LYS A 100 -14.60 -33.81 -1.92
CA LYS A 100 -13.35 -34.34 -1.38
C LYS A 100 -13.40 -35.86 -1.48
N HIS A 101 -12.84 -36.39 -2.54
CA HIS A 101 -12.62 -37.83 -2.66
C HIS A 101 -11.30 -38.23 -1.98
N GLU A 102 -11.15 -39.51 -1.65
CA GLU A 102 -9.89 -40.04 -1.10
C GLU A 102 -8.67 -39.73 -1.97
N ASN A 103 -8.86 -39.48 -3.26
CA ASN A 103 -7.83 -39.24 -4.27
C ASN A 103 -7.78 -37.77 -4.78
N GLY A 104 -8.49 -36.83 -4.17
CA GLY A 104 -8.48 -35.43 -4.60
C GLY A 104 -9.84 -34.75 -4.56
N THR A 105 -9.90 -33.57 -5.13
CA THR A 105 -11.10 -32.74 -5.24
C THR A 105 -11.37 -32.41 -6.70
N ASP A 106 -12.62 -32.49 -7.11
CA ASP A 106 -13.04 -32.00 -8.43
C ASP A 106 -13.30 -30.50 -8.34
N ALA A 107 -12.53 -29.72 -9.09
CA ALA A 107 -12.76 -28.28 -9.20
C ALA A 107 -13.76 -27.98 -10.32
N VAL A 108 -14.78 -27.23 -10.01
CA VAL A 108 -15.76 -26.72 -10.98
C VAL A 108 -15.40 -25.28 -11.33
N PRO A 109 -14.98 -25.02 -12.58
CA PRO A 109 -14.62 -23.67 -13.00
C PRO A 109 -15.81 -22.72 -12.93
N ARG A 110 -15.59 -21.54 -12.32
CA ARG A 110 -16.51 -20.39 -12.38
C ARG A 110 -15.85 -19.25 -13.16
N HIS A 111 -16.58 -18.18 -13.39
CA HIS A 111 -16.13 -17.09 -14.28
C HIS A 111 -15.02 -16.23 -13.72
N CYS A 112 -14.90 -16.09 -12.39
CA CYS A 112 -13.95 -15.21 -11.70
C CYS A 112 -14.04 -13.75 -12.20
N HIS A 113 -15.24 -13.31 -12.53
CA HIS A 113 -15.49 -11.98 -13.08
C HIS A 113 -15.99 -10.96 -12.05
N HIS A 114 -16.41 -11.41 -10.87
CA HIS A 114 -16.82 -10.54 -9.78
C HIS A 114 -15.67 -10.35 -8.80
N VAL A 115 -14.99 -9.22 -8.92
CA VAL A 115 -13.75 -8.95 -8.21
C VAL A 115 -13.84 -7.65 -7.44
N ALA A 116 -13.37 -7.64 -6.20
CA ALA A 116 -13.13 -6.44 -5.42
C ALA A 116 -11.63 -6.26 -5.16
N ASN A 117 -11.13 -5.06 -5.40
CA ASN A 117 -9.73 -4.71 -5.20
C ASN A 117 -9.62 -3.58 -4.17
N PHE A 118 -8.68 -3.72 -3.27
CA PHE A 118 -8.27 -2.70 -2.32
C PHE A 118 -6.75 -2.57 -2.38
N THR A 119 -6.28 -1.35 -2.57
CA THR A 119 -4.84 -1.04 -2.52
C THR A 119 -4.59 -0.09 -1.37
N VAL A 120 -3.65 -0.43 -0.51
CA VAL A 120 -3.27 0.38 0.64
C VAL A 120 -2.49 1.60 0.15
N GLU A 121 -2.96 2.79 0.51
CA GLU A 121 -2.30 4.04 0.13
C GLU A 121 -1.50 4.60 1.30
N LYS A 122 -0.25 4.98 1.05
CA LYS A 122 0.57 5.72 2.03
C LYS A 122 -0.07 7.08 2.31
N THR A 123 -0.02 7.51 3.57
CA THR A 123 -0.48 8.85 3.94
C THR A 123 0.44 9.92 3.34
N PRO A 124 -0.08 11.12 2.98
CA PRO A 124 0.74 12.21 2.46
C PRO A 124 1.84 12.64 3.43
N GLU A 125 1.53 12.61 4.72
CA GLU A 125 2.43 12.96 5.81
C GLU A 125 3.60 11.98 5.90
N PHE A 126 3.31 10.69 5.82
CA PHE A 126 4.34 9.64 5.77
C PHE A 126 5.21 9.78 4.53
N GLN A 127 4.61 9.98 3.34
CA GLN A 127 5.36 10.20 2.10
C GLN A 127 6.27 11.43 2.21
N LYS A 128 5.83 12.51 2.87
CA LYS A 128 6.65 13.70 3.10
C LYS A 128 7.89 13.37 3.94
N ILE A 129 7.72 12.59 5.02
CA ILE A 129 8.84 12.18 5.87
C ILE A 129 9.75 11.18 5.13
N GLU A 130 9.17 10.19 4.43
CA GLU A 130 9.91 9.19 3.64
C GLU A 130 10.77 9.85 2.55
N ASN A 131 10.17 10.73 1.73
CA ASN A 131 10.84 11.36 0.60
C ASN A 131 11.93 12.37 0.98
N ASN A 132 11.95 12.82 2.22
CA ASN A 132 12.97 13.72 2.74
C ASN A 132 14.05 13.01 3.57
N SER A 133 13.94 11.69 3.78
CA SER A 133 15.00 10.89 4.42
C SER A 133 16.27 10.89 3.59
N GLY A 134 17.41 11.16 4.21
CA GLY A 134 18.71 11.26 3.54
C GLY A 134 18.95 12.58 2.77
N LYS A 135 17.93 13.40 2.58
CA LYS A 135 18.05 14.69 1.91
C LYS A 135 18.76 15.69 2.82
N LYS A 136 19.70 16.43 2.21
CA LYS A 136 20.46 17.47 2.91
C LYS A 136 19.71 18.80 2.81
N PHE A 137 19.60 19.47 3.94
CA PHE A 137 18.93 20.77 4.10
C PHE A 137 19.89 21.81 4.65
N SER A 138 19.72 23.05 4.23
CA SER A 138 20.22 24.19 4.97
C SER A 138 19.50 24.33 6.30
N GLN A 139 20.02 25.15 7.21
CA GLN A 139 19.41 25.41 8.52
C GLN A 139 17.97 25.93 8.40
N THR A 140 17.74 26.89 7.52
CA THR A 140 16.41 27.47 7.30
C THR A 140 15.43 26.45 6.71
N GLU A 141 15.86 25.70 5.68
CA GLU A 141 15.00 24.66 5.06
C GLU A 141 14.64 23.56 6.03
N PHE A 142 15.58 23.15 6.91
CA PHE A 142 15.30 22.12 7.90
C PHE A 142 14.39 22.61 9.00
N ALA A 143 14.53 23.87 9.44
CA ALA A 143 13.61 24.50 10.39
C ALA A 143 12.17 24.52 9.85
N LEU A 144 11.98 24.94 8.60
CA LEU A 144 10.67 24.90 7.93
C LEU A 144 10.12 23.47 7.80
N PHE A 145 11.00 22.51 7.47
CA PHE A 145 10.59 21.09 7.43
C PHE A 145 10.11 20.60 8.81
N ILE A 146 10.82 20.95 9.89
CA ILE A 146 10.42 20.58 11.26
C ILE A 146 9.07 21.23 11.64
N GLU A 147 8.84 22.50 11.28
CA GLU A 147 7.53 23.14 11.48
C GLU A 147 6.40 22.35 10.80
N ASP A 148 6.60 21.95 9.56
CA ASP A 148 5.63 21.20 8.77
C ASP A 148 5.30 19.80 9.33
N VAL A 149 6.27 19.15 9.98
CA VAL A 149 6.10 17.79 10.52
C VAL A 149 5.99 17.78 12.05
N MET A 150 5.94 18.93 12.68
CA MET A 150 5.89 19.09 14.14
C MET A 150 4.82 18.21 14.82
N PRO A 151 3.58 18.11 14.32
CA PRO A 151 2.53 17.28 14.93
C PRO A 151 2.86 15.77 14.95
N TYR A 152 3.82 15.36 14.14
CA TYR A 152 4.21 13.95 13.98
C TYR A 152 5.54 13.62 14.70
N ILE A 153 6.14 14.56 15.40
CA ILE A 153 7.38 14.33 16.17
C ILE A 153 7.01 13.95 17.59
N ASN A 154 7.29 12.69 17.95
CA ASN A 154 7.06 12.19 19.31
C ASN A 154 8.25 12.42 20.23
N GLN A 155 9.48 12.36 19.69
CA GLN A 155 10.73 12.55 20.43
C GLN A 155 11.82 13.13 19.51
N PRO A 156 12.61 14.11 19.98
CA PRO A 156 12.42 14.86 21.23
C PRO A 156 11.17 15.73 21.18
N ASP A 157 10.95 16.58 22.19
CA ASP A 157 9.92 17.61 22.08
C ASP A 157 10.14 18.43 20.80
N ALA A 158 9.08 18.60 20.00
CA ALA A 158 9.18 19.17 18.65
C ALA A 158 9.59 20.65 18.68
N ALA A 159 9.15 21.42 19.71
CA ALA A 159 9.52 22.81 19.85
C ALA A 159 11.00 22.94 20.25
N VAL A 160 11.48 22.04 21.12
CA VAL A 160 12.91 21.97 21.48
C VAL A 160 13.77 21.61 20.27
N LEU A 161 13.36 20.64 19.45
CA LEU A 161 14.07 20.29 18.22
C LEU A 161 14.13 21.48 17.25
N HIS A 162 13.02 22.20 17.09
CA HIS A 162 12.95 23.38 16.24
C HIS A 162 13.88 24.50 16.75
N GLU A 163 13.90 24.77 18.06
CA GLU A 163 14.84 25.72 18.67
C GLU A 163 16.29 25.32 18.44
N ILE A 164 16.64 24.04 18.62
CA ILE A 164 17.98 23.53 18.35
C ILE A 164 18.37 23.81 16.90
N VAL A 165 17.51 23.50 15.95
CA VAL A 165 17.79 23.70 14.51
C VAL A 165 17.98 25.18 14.18
N GLN A 166 17.14 26.07 14.71
CA GLN A 166 17.23 27.52 14.47
C GLN A 166 18.45 28.16 15.10
N THR A 167 18.84 27.69 16.28
CA THR A 167 19.88 28.37 17.09
C THR A 167 21.25 27.70 17.03
N LEU A 168 21.37 26.57 16.35
CA LEU A 168 22.64 25.87 16.22
C LEU A 168 23.68 26.80 15.56
N ASN A 169 24.74 27.09 16.29
CA ASN A 169 25.84 27.89 15.82
C ASN A 169 27.14 27.08 15.92
N ALA A 170 28.01 27.25 14.94
CA ALA A 170 29.34 26.68 14.96
C ALA A 170 30.35 27.79 15.24
N LYS A 171 31.20 27.61 16.25
CA LYS A 171 32.41 28.39 16.42
C LYS A 171 33.60 27.53 16.05
N THR A 172 34.36 27.99 15.06
CA THR A 172 35.64 27.38 14.72
C THR A 172 36.70 28.08 15.55
N ASN A 173 37.28 27.38 16.52
CA ASN A 173 38.44 27.86 17.23
C ASN A 173 39.68 27.27 16.57
N VAL A 174 40.51 28.13 16.03
CA VAL A 174 41.79 27.74 15.46
C VAL A 174 42.88 28.02 16.49
N ASP A 175 43.38 26.97 17.10
CA ASP A 175 44.55 27.05 18.00
C ASP A 175 45.84 26.77 17.20
N PHE A 176 46.60 27.79 16.98
CA PHE A 176 47.98 27.63 16.49
C PHE A 176 48.86 27.26 17.67
N LYS A 177 49.20 25.97 17.83
CA LYS A 177 50.31 25.60 18.72
C LYS A 177 51.63 25.93 17.98
N SER A 178 52.45 26.71 18.65
CA SER A 178 53.81 27.05 18.17
C SER A 178 54.56 25.79 17.75
N GLY A 179 55.07 25.85 16.52
CA GLY A 179 55.72 24.71 15.89
C GLY A 179 56.90 24.16 16.74
N VAL A 180 56.93 22.86 16.90
CA VAL A 180 58.10 22.17 17.40
C VAL A 180 59.19 22.18 16.28
N ARG A 181 60.35 22.73 16.58
CA ARG A 181 61.51 22.67 15.67
C ARG A 181 61.97 21.20 15.65
N THR A 182 61.89 20.59 14.53
CA THR A 182 62.47 19.26 14.29
C THR A 182 63.97 19.41 14.07
N ASP A 183 64.74 18.35 14.38
CA ASP A 183 66.21 18.32 14.27
C ASP A 183 66.73 18.70 12.87
N ASN A 184 65.88 18.70 11.86
CA ASN A 184 66.17 19.06 10.47
C ASN A 184 65.97 20.55 10.16
N GLY A 185 65.68 21.40 11.17
CA GLY A 185 65.46 22.82 10.99
C GLY A 185 64.12 23.22 10.34
N GLN A 186 63.26 22.27 10.02
CA GLN A 186 61.90 22.52 9.53
C GLN A 186 60.94 22.79 10.69
N VAL A 187 60.08 23.83 10.56
CA VAL A 187 59.04 24.13 11.52
C VAL A 187 57.77 23.39 11.08
N GLN A 188 57.39 22.36 11.84
CA GLN A 188 56.13 21.67 11.63
C GLN A 188 55.04 22.42 12.41
N LEU A 189 54.18 23.14 11.70
CA LEU A 189 53.01 23.81 12.25
C LEU A 189 51.92 22.74 12.54
N GLN A 190 51.59 22.56 13.81
CA GLN A 190 50.49 21.69 14.22
C GLN A 190 49.21 22.52 14.24
N TYR A 191 48.36 22.26 13.28
CA TYR A 191 47.04 22.89 13.14
C TYR A 191 46.00 22.01 13.83
N ASN A 192 45.36 22.51 14.88
CA ASN A 192 44.24 21.85 15.54
C ASN A 192 42.99 22.72 15.35
N GLU A 193 42.06 22.25 14.56
CA GLU A 193 40.77 22.85 14.38
C GLU A 193 39.76 22.14 15.34
N THR A 194 39.22 22.88 16.31
CA THR A 194 38.18 22.40 17.20
C THR A 194 36.88 23.09 16.85
N ILE A 195 35.91 22.33 16.38
CA ILE A 195 34.57 22.85 16.08
C ILE A 195 33.70 22.60 17.29
N GLU A 196 33.27 23.65 17.98
CA GLU A 196 32.28 23.58 19.06
C GLU A 196 30.88 23.91 18.48
N ALA A 197 29.95 22.95 18.59
CA ALA A 197 28.57 23.14 18.25
C ALA A 197 27.75 23.48 19.51
N ARG A 198 27.02 24.59 19.48
CA ARG A 198 26.16 25.03 20.59
C ARG A 198 24.75 25.30 20.09
N ALA A 199 23.74 24.80 20.79
CA ALA A 199 22.34 24.98 20.47
C ALA A 199 21.56 25.58 21.64
N GLY A 200 20.45 26.26 21.34
CA GLY A 200 19.62 27.00 22.29
C GLY A 200 20.06 28.44 22.46
N VAL A 201 19.13 29.32 22.87
CA VAL A 201 19.40 30.75 23.11
C VAL A 201 20.53 30.93 24.12
N SER A 202 20.64 30.07 25.13
CA SER A 202 21.70 30.05 26.12
C SER A 202 22.88 29.12 25.79
N GLY A 203 22.85 28.42 24.66
CA GLY A 203 23.90 27.50 24.21
C GLY A 203 23.96 26.16 24.99
N ASN A 204 22.91 25.82 25.75
CA ASN A 204 22.89 24.71 26.68
C ASN A 204 21.99 23.54 26.24
N LEU A 205 21.34 23.61 25.09
CA LEU A 205 20.50 22.52 24.58
C LEU A 205 21.37 21.37 24.03
N THR A 206 21.06 20.17 24.46
CA THR A 206 21.71 18.95 23.94
C THR A 206 21.14 18.60 22.60
N ILE A 207 21.99 18.45 21.58
CA ILE A 207 21.58 18.05 20.25
C ILE A 207 21.17 16.57 20.30
N PRO A 208 19.94 16.22 19.89
CA PRO A 208 19.48 14.84 19.92
C PRO A 208 20.18 14.01 18.84
N GLU A 209 20.42 12.75 19.12
CA GLU A 209 20.94 11.80 18.11
C GLU A 209 19.83 11.20 17.25
N LYS A 210 18.61 11.19 17.77
CA LYS A 210 17.44 10.55 17.16
C LYS A 210 16.23 11.45 17.17
N ILE A 211 15.42 11.29 16.13
CA ILE A 211 14.03 11.80 16.03
C ILE A 211 13.13 10.57 15.95
N VAL A 212 12.02 10.55 16.66
CA VAL A 212 11.00 9.50 16.53
C VAL A 212 9.73 10.16 16.01
N PHE A 213 9.31 9.78 14.82
CA PHE A 213 8.04 10.19 14.26
C PHE A 213 6.93 9.24 14.71
N GLY A 214 5.78 9.78 15.13
CA GLY A 214 4.56 9.02 15.43
C GLY A 214 3.55 9.24 14.31
N ILE A 215 3.46 8.29 13.37
CA ILE A 215 2.74 8.54 12.13
C ILE A 215 2.01 7.32 11.60
N GLN A 216 0.86 7.54 10.96
CA GLN A 216 0.20 6.51 10.14
C GLN A 216 0.98 6.29 8.85
N VAL A 217 1.44 5.06 8.62
CA VAL A 217 2.10 4.68 7.36
C VAL A 217 1.08 4.63 6.24
N HIS A 218 -0.02 3.91 6.46
CA HIS A 218 -1.09 3.75 5.49
C HIS A 218 -2.40 4.40 5.97
N ARG A 219 -3.16 4.89 5.02
CA ARG A 219 -4.45 5.56 5.26
C ARG A 219 -5.43 4.62 5.99
N GLY A 220 -5.91 5.06 7.14
CA GLY A 220 -6.82 4.27 7.98
C GLY A 220 -6.13 3.17 8.81
N GLY A 221 -4.80 3.07 8.77
CA GLY A 221 -3.99 2.18 9.60
C GLY A 221 -3.72 2.72 11.01
N GLU A 222 -2.84 2.05 11.74
CA GLU A 222 -2.36 2.46 13.06
C GLU A 222 -1.25 3.52 12.96
N HIS A 223 -0.95 4.14 14.10
CA HIS A 223 0.22 5.01 14.25
C HIS A 223 1.42 4.17 14.68
N TYR A 224 2.52 4.37 13.99
CA TYR A 224 3.79 3.68 14.27
C TYR A 224 4.84 4.67 14.72
N ALA A 225 5.66 4.24 15.67
CA ALA A 225 6.86 4.97 16.03
C ALA A 225 7.95 4.66 14.99
N LEU A 226 8.31 5.66 14.20
CA LEU A 226 9.33 5.56 13.16
C LEU A 226 10.58 6.30 13.58
N PRO A 227 11.63 5.60 14.05
CA PRO A 227 12.87 6.22 14.47
C PRO A 227 13.69 6.68 13.28
N ALA A 228 14.37 7.80 13.45
CA ALA A 228 15.29 8.37 12.49
C ALA A 228 16.56 8.84 13.18
N ARG A 229 17.71 8.64 12.57
CA ARG A 229 18.98 9.18 13.04
C ARG A 229 19.08 10.63 12.59
N PHE A 230 19.12 11.54 13.56
CA PHE A 230 19.33 12.96 13.29
C PHE A 230 20.83 13.22 13.11
N ARG A 231 21.17 13.97 12.05
CA ARG A 231 22.55 14.25 11.68
C ARG A 231 22.72 15.69 11.26
N TYR A 232 23.89 16.23 11.53
CA TYR A 232 24.32 17.53 11.02
C TYR A 232 25.78 17.49 10.66
N ARG A 233 26.18 18.41 9.82
CA ARG A 233 27.57 18.65 9.43
C ARG A 233 27.86 20.13 9.38
N ILE A 234 28.99 20.54 9.93
CA ILE A 234 29.48 21.88 9.88
C ILE A 234 30.70 21.87 8.94
N LYS A 235 30.66 22.68 7.90
CA LYS A 235 31.78 22.86 6.97
C LYS A 235 31.83 24.33 6.54
N ASP A 236 33.01 24.96 6.67
CA ASP A 236 33.26 26.35 6.24
C ASP A 236 32.18 27.35 6.85
N GLY A 237 31.81 27.15 8.09
CA GLY A 237 30.78 27.95 8.77
C GLY A 237 29.32 27.66 8.34
N VAL A 238 29.12 26.76 7.38
CA VAL A 238 27.78 26.36 6.91
C VAL A 238 27.34 25.08 7.62
N ILE A 239 26.10 25.10 8.16
CA ILE A 239 25.49 23.95 8.83
C ILE A 239 24.55 23.29 7.83
N THR A 240 24.68 21.98 7.70
CA THR A 240 23.80 21.12 6.89
C THR A 240 23.16 20.08 7.79
N PHE A 241 21.86 19.92 7.70
CA PHE A 241 21.08 18.95 8.47
C PHE A 241 20.52 17.86 7.55
N TRP A 242 20.31 16.66 8.11
CA TRP A 242 19.53 15.59 7.50
C TRP A 242 19.12 14.58 8.57
N TYR A 243 18.24 13.69 8.20
CA TYR A 243 17.90 12.51 8.99
C TYR A 243 17.85 11.29 8.10
N ASP A 244 18.13 10.13 8.68
CA ASP A 244 18.03 8.83 8.02
C ASP A 244 17.00 8.00 8.78
N LEU A 245 15.91 7.60 8.14
CA LEU A 245 14.90 6.73 8.73
C LEU A 245 15.49 5.36 9.00
N ASP A 246 15.21 4.82 10.19
CA ASP A 246 15.60 3.47 10.58
C ASP A 246 14.42 2.51 10.40
N GLN A 247 14.67 1.32 9.84
CA GLN A 247 13.71 0.22 9.71
C GLN A 247 12.41 0.60 8.97
N LEU A 248 12.54 1.44 7.96
CA LEU A 248 11.41 1.93 7.16
C LEU A 248 10.58 0.78 6.57
N GLU A 249 11.25 -0.20 5.97
CA GLU A 249 10.60 -1.36 5.33
C GLU A 249 9.77 -2.16 6.34
N LYS A 250 10.30 -2.35 7.56
CA LYS A 250 9.56 -3.06 8.62
C LYS A 250 8.30 -2.32 9.07
N ALA A 251 8.34 -0.98 9.09
CA ALA A 251 7.15 -0.20 9.43
C ALA A 251 6.07 -0.33 8.35
N ILE A 252 6.47 -0.35 7.07
CA ILE A 252 5.56 -0.56 5.94
C ILE A 252 4.97 -1.96 5.97
N GLU A 253 5.81 -3.00 6.12
CA GLU A 253 5.37 -4.40 6.24
C GLU A 253 4.40 -4.58 7.41
N LYS A 254 4.77 -4.08 8.59
CA LYS A 254 3.93 -4.18 9.79
C LYS A 254 2.57 -3.50 9.61
N SER A 255 2.55 -2.32 8.98
CA SER A 255 1.30 -1.63 8.68
C SER A 255 0.41 -2.40 7.72
N MET A 256 1.00 -3.13 6.76
CA MET A 256 0.24 -4.01 5.86
C MET A 256 -0.26 -5.27 6.59
N GLU A 257 0.58 -5.91 7.41
CA GLU A 257 0.18 -7.04 8.24
C GLU A 257 -1.02 -6.71 9.14
N ASP A 258 -0.97 -5.56 9.82
CA ASP A 258 -2.06 -5.09 10.70
C ASP A 258 -3.35 -4.81 9.89
N THR A 259 -3.21 -4.34 8.65
CA THR A 259 -4.35 -4.17 7.73
C THR A 259 -4.96 -5.52 7.35
N VAL A 260 -4.13 -6.52 7.05
CA VAL A 260 -4.58 -7.89 6.74
C VAL A 260 -5.23 -8.55 7.96
N GLU A 261 -4.65 -8.34 9.14
CA GLU A 261 -5.21 -8.84 10.39
C GLU A 261 -6.59 -8.22 10.68
N TYR A 262 -6.75 -6.91 10.44
CA TYR A 262 -8.05 -6.25 10.51
C TYR A 262 -9.06 -6.87 9.53
N ILE A 263 -8.67 -7.11 8.29
CA ILE A 263 -9.56 -7.74 7.29
C ILE A 263 -9.98 -9.14 7.75
N ARG A 264 -9.06 -9.91 8.35
CA ARG A 264 -9.28 -11.29 8.78
C ARG A 264 -10.13 -11.41 10.05
N ASN A 265 -9.81 -10.63 11.07
CA ASN A 265 -10.31 -10.81 12.43
C ASN A 265 -11.17 -9.66 12.96
N GLY A 266 -11.29 -8.58 12.18
CA GLY A 266 -11.90 -7.34 12.67
C GLY A 266 -10.93 -6.55 13.56
N LYS A 267 -11.42 -5.46 14.09
CA LYS A 267 -10.63 -4.55 14.92
C LYS A 267 -11.49 -3.93 16.01
N THR A 268 -11.04 -3.97 17.24
CA THR A 268 -11.68 -3.24 18.34
C THR A 268 -11.14 -1.81 18.37
N ILE A 269 -12.02 -0.84 18.35
CA ILE A 269 -11.69 0.59 18.50
C ILE A 269 -12.41 1.17 19.72
N LEU A 270 -11.81 2.18 20.36
CA LEU A 270 -12.48 2.99 21.35
C LEU A 270 -13.22 4.13 20.65
N LYS A 271 -14.54 4.18 20.83
CA LYS A 271 -15.37 5.27 20.34
C LYS A 271 -16.26 5.75 21.49
N ASP A 272 -16.15 7.01 21.83
CA ASP A 272 -16.92 7.63 22.95
C ASP A 272 -16.76 6.83 24.26
N ASP A 273 -15.53 6.42 24.60
CA ASP A 273 -15.15 5.56 25.75
C ASP A 273 -15.77 4.16 25.76
N GLN A 274 -16.33 3.71 24.64
CA GLN A 274 -16.87 2.37 24.46
C GLN A 274 -16.04 1.58 23.47
N GLU A 275 -15.79 0.31 23.79
CA GLU A 275 -15.18 -0.62 22.86
C GLU A 275 -16.17 -1.01 21.77
N VAL A 276 -15.85 -0.72 20.52
CA VAL A 276 -16.62 -1.08 19.35
C VAL A 276 -15.81 -2.04 18.48
N LEU A 277 -16.35 -3.24 18.26
CA LEU A 277 -15.77 -4.19 17.34
C LEU A 277 -16.19 -3.82 15.91
N LEU A 278 -15.20 -3.49 15.08
CA LEU A 278 -15.38 -3.34 13.64
C LEU A 278 -15.42 -4.73 12.98
N PRO A 279 -16.28 -4.93 11.96
CA PRO A 279 -16.44 -6.22 11.32
C PRO A 279 -15.17 -6.68 10.59
N SER A 280 -15.06 -7.98 10.40
CA SER A 280 -14.10 -8.66 9.52
C SER A 280 -14.81 -9.21 8.28
N VAL A 281 -14.06 -9.76 7.33
CA VAL A 281 -14.66 -10.63 6.31
C VAL A 281 -15.27 -11.87 6.97
N PRO A 282 -16.31 -12.47 6.35
CA PRO A 282 -16.94 -13.68 6.91
C PRO A 282 -15.92 -14.80 7.16
N PRO A 283 -16.03 -15.55 8.26
CA PRO A 283 -15.04 -16.56 8.67
C PRO A 283 -14.88 -17.73 7.69
N TYR A 284 -15.85 -17.93 6.80
CA TYR A 284 -15.78 -18.95 5.75
C TYR A 284 -14.97 -18.48 4.52
N VAL A 285 -14.63 -17.21 4.42
CA VAL A 285 -13.80 -16.67 3.33
C VAL A 285 -12.36 -17.07 3.54
N THR A 286 -11.77 -17.73 2.55
CA THR A 286 -10.36 -18.11 2.58
C THR A 286 -9.48 -16.91 2.21
N ILE A 287 -8.48 -16.61 3.05
CA ILE A 287 -7.48 -15.57 2.79
C ILE A 287 -6.12 -16.22 2.54
N LEU A 288 -5.55 -15.97 1.38
CA LEU A 288 -4.27 -16.51 0.94
C LEU A 288 -3.28 -15.38 0.68
N GLU A 289 -2.04 -15.57 1.07
CA GLU A 289 -0.95 -14.69 0.66
C GLU A 289 -0.50 -15.08 -0.75
N GLY A 290 -0.52 -14.10 -1.65
CA GLY A 290 -0.19 -14.29 -3.05
C GLY A 290 -0.88 -13.27 -3.95
N SER A 291 -0.74 -13.45 -5.25
CA SER A 291 -1.39 -12.64 -6.28
C SER A 291 -2.05 -13.54 -7.33
N LEU A 292 -3.18 -13.09 -7.84
CA LEU A 292 -3.90 -13.74 -8.94
C LEU A 292 -3.79 -12.88 -10.19
#